data_bb2c049d963be8e881239ae80b45833c
#
_entry.id   bb2c049d963be8e881239ae80b45833c
#
_cell.length_a   1.000
_cell.length_b   1.000
_cell.length_c   1.000
_cell.angle_alpha   90.00
_cell.angle_beta   90.00
_cell.angle_gamma   90.00
#
_symmetry.space_group_name_H-M   'P 1'
#
loop_
_entity.id
_entity.type
_entity.pdbx_description
1 polymer ?
#
loop_
_entity_poly.entity_id
_entity_poly.type
_entity_poly.pdbx_seq_one_letter_code
_entity_poly.pdbx_strand_id
1 'polypeptide(L)'
;MNTKEKIVVLRKTKDGSFLKSFKNRDAVLAYNAEFTNIIQAASFLPEEYYNMQKDKIDNLAETFGCDVVVVEASYDLKFIDGEDV
;
A
#
# COMPACT_ATOMS: atom_id res chain seq x y z
N MET A 1 8.15 23.55 -5.97
CA MET A 1 7.20 23.15 -4.92
C MET A 1 7.43 21.70 -4.55
N ASN A 2 7.55 21.42 -3.27
CA ASN A 2 7.78 20.06 -2.77
C ASN A 2 6.55 19.63 -1.96
N THR A 3 5.97 18.49 -2.30
CA THR A 3 4.86 17.93 -1.54
C THR A 3 5.21 16.52 -1.07
N LYS A 4 4.70 16.15 0.11
CA LYS A 4 4.91 14.85 0.70
C LYS A 4 3.57 14.15 0.93
N GLU A 5 3.56 12.85 0.71
CA GLU A 5 2.40 12.01 0.90
C GLU A 5 2.79 10.79 1.73
N LYS A 6 1.94 10.42 2.68
CA LYS A 6 2.09 9.18 3.43
C LYS A 6 1.03 8.19 2.99
N ILE A 7 1.47 7.04 2.54
CA ILE A 7 0.60 5.95 2.11
C ILE A 7 0.89 4.70 2.91
N VAL A 8 -0.11 3.83 3.00
CA VAL A 8 -0.01 2.55 3.71
C VAL A 8 -0.03 1.43 2.69
N VAL A 9 0.93 0.53 2.78
CA VAL A 9 1.00 -0.68 1.96
C VAL A 9 1.13 -1.89 2.89
N LEU A 10 0.78 -3.08 2.40
CA LEU A 10 0.99 -4.33 3.10
C LEU A 10 2.22 -5.01 2.53
N ARG A 11 3.20 -5.28 3.38
CA ARG A 11 4.46 -5.90 3.01
C ARG A 11 4.53 -7.31 3.58
N LYS A 12 4.75 -8.29 2.72
CA LYS A 12 4.86 -9.69 3.13
C LYS A 12 6.10 -9.89 3.99
N THR A 13 5.91 -10.39 5.19
CA THR A 13 6.98 -10.56 6.18
C THR A 13 8.07 -11.51 5.69
N LYS A 14 7.68 -12.55 4.96
CA LYS A 14 8.58 -13.62 4.55
C LYS A 14 9.61 -13.18 3.52
N ASP A 15 9.21 -12.43 2.49
CA ASP A 15 10.08 -12.10 1.36
C ASP A 15 10.18 -10.60 1.06
N GLY A 16 9.44 -9.76 1.78
CA GLY A 16 9.48 -8.32 1.60
C GLY A 16 8.72 -7.79 0.39
N SER A 17 7.96 -8.64 -0.31
CA SER A 17 7.11 -8.19 -1.40
C SER A 17 5.87 -7.47 -0.88
N PHE A 18 5.22 -6.69 -1.76
CA PHE A 18 4.05 -5.88 -1.41
C PHE A 18 2.77 -6.48 -1.97
N LEU A 19 1.69 -6.37 -1.20
CA LEU A 19 0.37 -6.79 -1.68
C LEU A 19 -0.03 -5.90 -2.86
N LYS A 20 -0.32 -6.53 -3.99
CA LYS A 20 -0.77 -5.86 -5.21
C LYS A 20 -2.28 -5.90 -5.36
N SER A 21 -2.87 -7.06 -5.15
CA SER A 21 -4.32 -7.25 -5.21
C SER A 21 -4.72 -8.47 -4.40
N PHE A 22 -5.99 -8.53 -4.02
CA PHE A 22 -6.53 -9.70 -3.36
C PHE A 22 -7.98 -9.92 -3.76
N LYS A 23 -8.42 -11.17 -3.67
CA LYS A 23 -9.81 -11.54 -3.85
C LYS A 23 -10.25 -12.37 -2.66
N ASN A 24 -11.43 -12.05 -2.14
CA ASN A 24 -12.10 -12.82 -1.11
C ASN A 24 -13.36 -13.41 -1.71
N ARG A 25 -13.43 -14.75 -1.76
CA ARG A 25 -14.60 -15.48 -2.25
C ARG A 25 -15.30 -16.12 -1.07
N ASP A 26 -16.23 -15.41 -0.47
CA ASP A 26 -16.95 -15.85 0.72
C ASP A 26 -17.65 -17.19 0.52
N ALA A 27 -18.21 -17.42 -0.67
CA ALA A 27 -18.97 -18.64 -0.98
C ALA A 27 -18.12 -19.91 -0.92
N VAL A 28 -16.82 -19.82 -1.13
CA VAL A 28 -15.90 -20.97 -1.13
C VAL A 28 -14.75 -20.82 -0.12
N LEU A 29 -14.80 -19.79 0.73
CA LEU A 29 -13.78 -19.48 1.71
C LEU A 29 -12.37 -19.43 1.10
N ALA A 30 -12.27 -18.96 -0.14
CA ALA A 30 -11.02 -18.89 -0.87
C ALA A 30 -10.47 -17.46 -0.83
N TYR A 31 -9.20 -17.36 -0.49
CA TYR A 31 -8.45 -16.12 -0.52
C TYR A 31 -7.38 -16.21 -1.57
N ASN A 32 -7.31 -15.23 -2.43
CA ASN A 32 -6.29 -15.16 -3.47
C ASN A 32 -5.62 -13.80 -3.41
N ALA A 33 -4.30 -13.80 -3.31
CA ALA A 33 -3.52 -12.56 -3.23
C ALA A 33 -2.38 -12.60 -4.23
N GLU A 34 -2.12 -11.46 -4.86
CA GLU A 34 -0.99 -11.24 -5.72
C GLU A 34 -0.01 -10.27 -5.05
N PHE A 35 1.28 -10.54 -5.19
CA PHE A 35 2.34 -9.73 -4.61
C PHE A 35 3.28 -9.21 -5.70
N THR A 36 3.95 -8.11 -5.41
CA THR A 36 4.90 -7.47 -6.32
C THR A 36 6.12 -6.97 -5.55
N ASN A 37 7.28 -6.99 -6.20
CA ASN A 37 8.49 -6.37 -5.65
C ASN A 37 8.59 -4.88 -6.03
N ILE A 38 7.67 -4.38 -6.85
CA ILE A 38 7.66 -3.00 -7.33
C ILE A 38 6.67 -2.22 -6.48
N ILE A 39 7.19 -1.32 -5.63
CA ILE A 39 6.33 -0.56 -4.71
C ILE A 39 5.30 0.29 -5.44
N GLN A 40 5.62 0.81 -6.63
CA GLN A 40 4.70 1.61 -7.42
C GLN A 40 3.50 0.80 -7.95
N ALA A 41 3.64 -0.53 -8.01
CA ALA A 41 2.57 -1.44 -8.42
C ALA A 41 1.76 -1.98 -7.23
N ALA A 42 2.17 -1.67 -6.00
CA ALA A 42 1.48 -2.13 -4.79
C ALA A 42 0.13 -1.44 -4.62
N SER A 43 -0.81 -2.17 -4.05
CA SER A 43 -2.07 -1.59 -3.58
C SER A 43 -1.77 -0.72 -2.36
N PHE A 44 -2.35 0.49 -2.31
CA PHE A 44 -2.06 1.42 -1.23
C PHE A 44 -3.31 2.16 -0.76
N LEU A 45 -3.24 2.67 0.48
CA LEU A 45 -4.26 3.53 1.07
C LEU A 45 -3.59 4.80 1.63
N PRO A 46 -4.24 5.97 1.53
CA PRO A 46 -3.81 7.11 2.34
C PRO A 46 -3.84 6.76 3.82
N GLU A 47 -2.89 7.31 4.59
CA GLU A 47 -2.76 6.99 6.02
C GLU A 47 -4.06 7.27 6.79
N GLU A 48 -4.77 8.33 6.46
CA GLU A 48 -6.03 8.66 7.12
C GLU A 48 -7.12 7.61 6.91
N TYR A 49 -7.18 6.99 5.72
CA TYR A 49 -8.12 5.90 5.46
C TYR A 49 -7.74 4.65 6.23
N TYR A 50 -6.44 4.38 6.37
CA TYR A 50 -5.98 3.28 7.22
C TYR A 50 -6.46 3.49 8.65
N ASN A 51 -6.29 4.68 9.21
CA ASN A 51 -6.70 4.99 10.57
C ASN A 51 -8.21 4.79 10.78
N MET A 52 -9.03 5.05 9.77
CA MET A 52 -10.47 4.84 9.84
C MET A 52 -10.88 3.37 9.77
N GLN A 53 -10.04 2.52 9.16
CA GLN A 53 -10.34 1.10 8.94
C GLN A 53 -9.26 0.19 9.52
N LYS A 54 -8.62 0.64 10.58
CA LYS A 54 -7.43 0.00 11.16
C LYS A 54 -7.65 -1.49 11.42
N ASP A 55 -8.72 -1.86 12.11
CA ASP A 55 -8.98 -3.25 12.47
C ASP A 55 -9.17 -4.14 11.23
N LYS A 56 -9.85 -3.64 10.23
CA LYS A 56 -10.09 -4.35 8.98
C LYS A 56 -8.78 -4.58 8.20
N ILE A 57 -7.94 -3.55 8.11
CA ILE A 57 -6.67 -3.64 7.39
C ILE A 57 -5.68 -4.51 8.16
N ASP A 58 -5.62 -4.40 9.50
CA ASP A 58 -4.76 -5.23 10.33
C ASP A 58 -5.15 -6.71 10.21
N ASN A 59 -6.44 -7.03 10.17
CA ASN A 59 -6.92 -8.39 9.96
C ASN A 59 -6.55 -8.92 8.58
N LEU A 60 -6.66 -8.09 7.56
CA LEU A 60 -6.27 -8.45 6.20
C LEU A 60 -4.77 -8.73 6.13
N ALA A 61 -3.96 -7.89 6.74
CA ALA A 61 -2.51 -8.08 6.81
C ALA A 61 -2.16 -9.40 7.48
N GLU A 62 -2.78 -9.71 8.60
CA GLU A 62 -2.57 -10.97 9.32
C GLU A 62 -2.95 -12.16 8.43
N THR A 63 -4.08 -12.10 7.73
CA THR A 63 -4.56 -13.18 6.86
C THR A 63 -3.53 -13.53 5.79
N PHE A 64 -2.87 -12.54 5.22
CA PHE A 64 -1.89 -12.73 4.14
C PHE A 64 -0.43 -12.77 4.61
N GLY A 65 -0.21 -12.75 5.93
CA GLY A 65 1.16 -12.78 6.48
C GLY A 65 1.95 -11.53 6.17
N CYS A 66 1.30 -10.37 6.25
CA CYS A 66 1.89 -9.07 5.94
C CYS A 66 2.01 -8.19 7.17
N ASP A 67 2.97 -7.28 7.13
CA ASP A 67 3.05 -6.13 8.02
C ASP A 67 2.40 -4.93 7.36
N VAL A 68 1.79 -4.06 8.16
CA VAL A 68 1.29 -2.77 7.70
C VAL A 68 2.44 -1.78 7.75
N VAL A 69 2.79 -1.21 6.60
CA VAL A 69 3.96 -0.33 6.45
C VAL A 69 3.54 1.02 5.91
N VAL A 70 4.03 2.09 6.52
CA VAL A 70 3.84 3.46 6.03
C VAL A 70 5.00 3.82 5.11
N VAL A 71 4.67 4.29 3.91
CA VAL A 71 5.65 4.77 2.95
C VAL A 71 5.46 6.27 2.79
N GLU A 72 6.52 7.03 3.00
CA GLU A 72 6.53 8.46 2.75
C GLU A 72 7.07 8.71 1.34
N ALA A 73 6.22 9.28 0.48
CA ALA A 73 6.59 9.67 -0.88
C ALA A 73 6.75 11.18 -0.95
N SER A 74 7.83 11.62 -1.59
CA SER A 74 8.14 13.04 -1.76
C SER A 74 8.12 13.37 -3.26
N TYR A 75 7.39 14.43 -3.61
CA TYR A 75 7.27 14.87 -5.00
C TYR A 75 7.80 16.29 -5.13
N ASP A 76 8.70 16.52 -6.08
CA ASP A 76 9.21 17.83 -6.40
C ASP A 76 8.61 18.29 -7.72
N LEU A 77 7.72 19.29 -7.64
CA LEU A 77 6.98 19.78 -8.78
C LEU A 77 7.74 20.93 -9.46
N LYS A 78 8.00 20.76 -10.75
CA LYS A 78 8.68 21.77 -11.57
C LYS A 78 7.90 22.02 -12.85
N PHE A 79 7.98 23.23 -13.37
CA PHE A 79 7.53 23.50 -14.73
C PHE A 79 8.40 22.75 -15.73
N ILE A 80 7.91 22.56 -16.94
CA ILE A 80 8.63 21.77 -17.95
C ILE A 80 9.97 22.40 -18.34
N ASP A 81 10.15 23.68 -18.15
CA ASP A 81 11.41 24.39 -18.38
C ASP A 81 12.44 24.25 -17.24
N GLY A 82 12.08 23.54 -16.18
CA GLY A 82 12.95 23.29 -15.03
C GLY A 82 12.80 24.28 -13.88
N GLU A 83 11.94 25.30 -14.01
CA GLU A 83 11.71 26.26 -12.93
C GLU A 83 10.77 25.67 -11.87
N ASP A 84 10.98 26.07 -10.61
CA ASP A 84 10.16 25.62 -9.49
C ASP A 84 8.74 26.17 -9.56
N VAL A 85 7.78 25.32 -9.23
CA VAL A 85 6.37 25.70 -9.10
C VAL A 85 6.14 26.45 -7.80
#